data_dead566f21072fd3cd2b9781609c5f26
#
_entry.id   dead566f21072fd3cd2b9781609c5f26
#
_cell.length_a   1.000
_cell.length_b   1.000
_cell.length_c   1.000
_cell.angle_alpha   90.00
_cell.angle_beta   90.00
_cell.angle_gamma   90.00
#
_symmetry.space_group_name_H-M   'P 1'
#
loop_
_entity.id
_entity.type
_entity.pdbx_description
1 polymer ?
#
loop_
_entity_poly.entity_id
_entity_poly.type
_entity_poly.pdbx_seq_one_letter_code
_entity_poly.pdbx_strand_id
1 'polypeptide(L)'
;GQKTVKGDPNAEIKIDEPVGNSDVKQVTEEDPNKIFTAVEQEPSFAGGIDKFYKYLQNNIRYPAVAKENNVQGKVFVTFVVEKDGSLTDIKVARGIGSGCDEEAMRVLRNSPKWKPGIQNGRPVRVQYTMPISFTLQTEDQ
;
A
#
# COMPACT_ATOMS: atom_id res chain seq x y z
N GLY A 1 36.20 -36.45 9.96
CA GLY A 1 36.37 -36.25 9.94
C GLY A 1 35.92 -35.66 9.70
N GLN A 2 36.14 -34.86 9.87
CA GLN A 2 36.14 -34.42 9.69
C GLN A 2 35.96 -33.82 9.45
N LYS A 3 35.56 -34.10 9.54
CA LYS A 3 35.73 -33.95 9.48
C LYS A 3 35.56 -33.44 9.38
N THR A 4 35.49 -33.89 9.48
CA THR A 4 35.68 -33.82 9.49
C THR A 4 35.43 -33.30 9.41
N VAL A 5 35.05 -33.46 9.45
CA VAL A 5 35.20 -33.32 9.44
C VAL A 5 35.00 -32.93 9.40
N LYS A 6 34.57 -32.81 9.39
CA LYS A 6 34.68 -32.83 9.37
C LYS A 6 34.47 -32.50 9.57
N GLY A 7 34.35 -33.00 9.77
CA GLY A 7 34.51 -33.21 9.94
C GLY A 7 34.11 -33.05 10.18
N ASP A 8 33.65 -32.85 10.26
CA ASP A 8 33.69 -33.06 10.44
C ASP A 8 33.17 -32.74 10.54
N PRO A 9 32.61 -32.73 10.44
CA PRO A 9 32.46 -32.76 10.55
C PRO A 9 32.12 -32.31 10.60
N ASN A 10 32.09 -32.38 10.97
CA ASN A 10 32.22 -32.12 11.04
C ASN A 10 31.97 -31.52 10.80
N ALA A 11 31.08 -31.68 10.46
CA ALA A 11 31.22 -31.38 10.27
C ALA A 11 30.78 -30.82 10.06
N GLU A 12 30.32 -30.36 9.99
CA GLU A 12 30.16 -29.98 9.82
C GLU A 12 29.60 -29.32 9.46
N ILE A 13 29.36 -29.39 9.51
CA ILE A 13 29.04 -28.94 9.25
C ILE A 13 28.44 -28.34 8.92
N LYS A 14 28.13 -28.28 8.93
CA LYS A 14 27.78 -27.86 8.68
C LYS A 14 27.10 -27.24 8.21
N ILE A 15 26.90 -27.30 8.17
CA ILE A 15 26.42 -26.95 7.81
C ILE A 15 25.87 -26.47 7.40
N ASP A 16 25.77 -26.48 7.53
CA ASP A 16 25.45 -26.23 7.17
C ASP A 16 24.84 -25.88 6.70
N GLU A 17 24.44 -25.90 6.79
CA GLU A 17 23.95 -25.75 6.52
C GLU A 17 23.38 -25.31 6.02
N PRO A 18 23.31 -25.43 6.08
CA PRO A 18 22.80 -25.13 5.69
C PRO A 18 22.33 -24.76 5.23
N VAL A 19 22.19 -24.99 5.39
CA VAL A 19 21.94 -24.82 5.05
C VAL A 19 21.50 -24.32 4.57
N GLY A 20 21.25 -24.30 4.70
CA GLY A 20 20.95 -24.06 4.44
C GLY A 20 20.34 -23.66 4.13
N ASN A 21 20.30 -23.73 4.32
CA ASN A 21 19.73 -23.49 4.22
C ASN A 21 19.16 -23.09 3.99
N SER A 22 19.11 -23.26 4.16
CA SER A 22 18.61 -23.00 4.26
C SER A 22 18.09 -22.49 4.08
N ASP A 23 18.17 -22.61 4.29
CA ASP A 23 17.73 -22.25 4.29
C ASP A 23 17.17 -21.72 4.17
N VAL A 24 16.99 -22.09 4.28
CA VAL A 24 16.37 -21.82 4.31
C VAL A 24 15.75 -21.26 4.96
N LYS A 25 15.71 -21.18 5.63
CA LYS A 25 15.20 -20.67 6.15
C LYS A 25 14.83 -19.68 6.21
N GLN A 26 15.05 -19.33 6.32
CA GLN A 26 14.85 -18.34 6.15
C GLN A 26 14.06 -17.70 5.51
N VAL A 27 14.10 -17.99 5.01
CA VAL A 27 13.24 -17.58 4.08
C VAL A 27 11.96 -17.23 4.58
N THR A 28 11.51 -17.83 5.40
CA THR A 28 10.24 -17.62 5.93
C THR A 28 10.24 -16.58 6.99
N GLU A 29 11.40 -16.13 7.31
CA GLU A 29 11.50 -15.16 8.33
C GLU A 29 11.39 -13.81 7.75
N GLU A 30 10.25 -13.44 7.32
CA GLU A 30 10.06 -12.15 6.75
C GLU A 30 10.13 -11.07 7.78
N ASP A 31 10.67 -9.93 7.40
CA ASP A 31 10.65 -8.75 8.20
C ASP A 31 9.19 -8.36 8.45
N PRO A 32 8.74 -8.29 9.70
CA PRO A 32 7.36 -7.91 9.96
C PRO A 32 7.01 -6.51 9.51
N ASN A 33 8.02 -5.69 9.21
CA ASN A 33 7.79 -4.33 8.72
C ASN A 33 7.88 -4.22 7.21
N LYS A 34 8.06 -5.34 6.53
CA LYS A 34 8.17 -5.32 5.08
C LYS A 34 6.92 -4.73 4.45
N ILE A 35 7.13 -3.87 3.46
CA ILE A 35 6.03 -3.29 2.69
C ILE A 35 5.92 -4.04 1.38
N PHE A 36 4.77 -4.64 1.13
CA PHE A 36 4.51 -5.39 -0.09
C PHE A 36 3.95 -4.47 -1.16
N THR A 37 4.24 -4.77 -2.40
CA THR A 37 3.61 -4.06 -3.52
C THR A 37 2.63 -4.94 -4.27
N ALA A 38 2.65 -6.24 -4.00
CA ALA A 38 1.70 -7.18 -4.57
C ALA A 38 1.41 -8.25 -3.54
N VAL A 39 0.15 -8.57 -3.36
CA VAL A 39 -0.27 -9.53 -2.33
C VAL A 39 -1.42 -10.36 -2.88
N GLU A 40 -1.71 -11.45 -2.17
CA GLU A 40 -2.76 -12.36 -2.57
C GLU A 40 -4.14 -11.72 -2.49
N GLN A 41 -4.38 -10.93 -1.44
CA GLN A 41 -5.61 -10.16 -1.33
C GLN A 41 -5.22 -8.71 -1.14
N GLU A 42 -5.65 -7.86 -2.05
CA GLU A 42 -5.29 -6.45 -1.98
C GLU A 42 -6.08 -5.75 -0.89
N PRO A 43 -5.52 -4.68 -0.33
CA PRO A 43 -6.29 -3.88 0.62
C PRO A 43 -7.52 -3.28 -0.05
N SER A 44 -8.54 -3.00 0.71
CA SER A 44 -9.74 -2.40 0.16
C SER A 44 -10.40 -1.50 1.21
N PHE A 45 -11.14 -0.52 0.70
CA PHE A 45 -11.93 0.34 1.57
C PHE A 45 -13.00 -0.50 2.25
N ALA A 46 -13.27 -0.22 3.52
CA ALA A 46 -14.28 -0.97 4.26
C ALA A 46 -15.63 -0.83 3.56
N GLY A 47 -16.20 -1.95 3.15
CA GLY A 47 -17.44 -1.95 2.40
C GLY A 47 -17.26 -1.96 0.89
N GLY A 48 -16.02 -1.91 0.40
CA GLY A 48 -15.72 -2.03 -1.02
C GLY A 48 -15.65 -0.71 -1.75
N ILE A 49 -15.43 -0.81 -3.06
CA ILE A 49 -15.17 0.38 -3.88
C ILE A 49 -16.37 1.32 -3.95
N ASP A 50 -17.59 0.79 -3.91
CA ASP A 50 -18.77 1.65 -3.94
C ASP A 50 -18.85 2.52 -2.70
N LYS A 51 -18.49 1.98 -1.54
CA LYS A 51 -18.46 2.77 -0.32
C LYS A 51 -17.35 3.81 -0.37
N PHE A 52 -16.25 3.48 -1.01
CA PHE A 52 -15.16 4.43 -1.17
C PHE A 52 -15.61 5.62 -2.03
N TYR A 53 -16.32 5.36 -3.13
CA TYR A 53 -16.83 6.44 -3.97
C TYR A 53 -17.81 7.30 -3.21
N LYS A 54 -18.63 6.71 -2.37
CA LYS A 54 -19.54 7.48 -1.53
C LYS A 54 -18.78 8.34 -0.53
N TYR A 55 -17.74 7.77 0.05
CA TYR A 55 -16.90 8.50 0.97
C TYR A 55 -16.30 9.73 0.27
N LEU A 56 -15.77 9.52 -0.93
CA LEU A 56 -15.20 10.63 -1.69
C LEU A 56 -16.26 11.68 -1.99
N GLN A 57 -17.41 11.26 -2.48
CA GLN A 57 -18.50 12.18 -2.79
C GLN A 57 -18.86 13.06 -1.62
N ASN A 58 -18.88 12.48 -0.43
CA ASN A 58 -19.33 13.19 0.76
C ASN A 58 -18.24 14.04 1.41
N ASN A 59 -16.99 13.81 1.08
CA ASN A 59 -15.88 14.42 1.82
C ASN A 59 -14.91 15.21 0.99
N ILE A 60 -14.82 14.96 -0.32
CA ILE A 60 -13.85 15.65 -1.15
C ILE A 60 -14.46 16.97 -1.63
N ARG A 61 -13.61 17.99 -1.68
CA ARG A 61 -14.02 19.30 -2.17
C ARG A 61 -13.21 19.67 -3.37
N TYR A 62 -13.88 20.19 -4.36
CA TYR A 62 -13.18 20.67 -5.54
C TYR A 62 -12.56 22.04 -5.19
N PRO A 63 -11.24 22.17 -5.27
CA PRO A 63 -10.64 23.47 -4.92
C PRO A 63 -11.11 24.59 -5.83
N ALA A 64 -11.37 25.76 -5.25
CA ALA A 64 -11.90 26.89 -6.00
C ALA A 64 -10.98 27.28 -7.15
N VAL A 65 -9.67 27.30 -6.91
CA VAL A 65 -8.71 27.65 -7.96
C VAL A 65 -8.80 26.68 -9.13
N ALA A 66 -8.96 25.40 -8.83
CA ALA A 66 -9.08 24.40 -9.89
C ALA A 66 -10.35 24.58 -10.68
N LYS A 67 -11.45 24.89 -10.00
CA LYS A 67 -12.71 25.17 -10.70
C LYS A 67 -12.58 26.36 -11.62
N GLU A 68 -11.99 27.43 -11.12
CA GLU A 68 -11.86 28.67 -11.88
C GLU A 68 -11.02 28.47 -13.12
N ASN A 69 -10.04 27.60 -13.04
CA ASN A 69 -9.11 27.39 -14.15
C ASN A 69 -9.40 26.11 -14.93
N ASN A 70 -10.55 25.50 -14.68
CA ASN A 70 -10.97 24.28 -15.39
C ASN A 70 -9.93 23.16 -15.28
N VAL A 71 -9.31 23.03 -14.11
CA VAL A 71 -8.33 21.98 -13.91
C VAL A 71 -9.06 20.68 -13.59
N GLN A 72 -8.86 19.69 -14.41
CA GLN A 72 -9.48 18.38 -14.26
C GLN A 72 -8.45 17.30 -14.50
N GLY A 73 -8.68 16.14 -13.98
CA GLY A 73 -7.78 15.00 -14.20
C GLY A 73 -7.75 14.10 -13.01
N LYS A 74 -6.79 13.19 -13.03
CA LYS A 74 -6.62 12.22 -11.96
C LYS A 74 -5.38 12.53 -11.16
N VAL A 75 -5.52 12.50 -9.85
CA VAL A 75 -4.40 12.57 -8.92
C VAL A 75 -4.12 11.16 -8.47
N PHE A 76 -2.90 10.71 -8.66
CA PHE A 76 -2.50 9.37 -8.23
C PHE A 76 -1.79 9.51 -6.89
N VAL A 77 -2.39 8.93 -5.86
CA VAL A 77 -1.86 9.02 -4.51
C VAL A 77 -1.38 7.64 -4.09
N THR A 78 -0.15 7.58 -3.58
CA THR A 78 0.34 6.34 -2.99
C THR A 78 0.28 6.44 -1.49
N PHE A 79 0.05 5.31 -0.85
CA PHE A 79 0.05 5.24 0.60
C PHE A 79 0.27 3.81 1.01
N VAL A 80 0.58 3.61 2.28
CA VAL A 80 0.72 2.28 2.84
C VAL A 80 -0.55 1.99 3.64
N VAL A 81 -1.18 0.86 3.34
CA VAL A 81 -2.27 0.36 4.17
C VAL A 81 -1.62 -0.53 5.21
N GLU A 82 -1.70 -0.11 6.46
CA GLU A 82 -1.05 -0.82 7.55
C GLU A 82 -1.83 -2.08 7.92
N LYS A 83 -1.23 -2.90 8.75
CA LYS A 83 -1.87 -4.16 9.17
C LYS A 83 -3.20 -3.94 9.85
N ASP A 84 -3.36 -2.79 10.50
CA ASP A 84 -4.62 -2.45 11.16
C ASP A 84 -5.57 -1.68 10.27
N GLY A 85 -5.21 -1.45 9.01
CA GLY A 85 -6.05 -0.74 8.08
C GLY A 85 -5.86 0.76 8.03
N SER A 86 -5.03 1.32 8.90
CA SER A 86 -4.77 2.76 8.84
C SER A 86 -3.87 3.07 7.65
N LEU A 87 -3.94 4.32 7.16
CA LEU A 87 -3.15 4.75 6.02
C LEU A 87 -1.99 5.60 6.50
N THR A 88 -0.80 5.30 5.99
CA THR A 88 0.41 6.05 6.33
C THR A 88 1.18 6.37 5.06
N ASP A 89 2.17 7.23 5.20
CA ASP A 89 3.07 7.58 4.10
C ASP A 89 2.27 8.01 2.85
N ILE A 90 1.28 8.86 3.06
CA ILE A 90 0.40 9.33 2.00
C ILE A 90 1.12 10.42 1.22
N LYS A 91 1.27 10.19 -0.09
CA LYS A 91 1.92 11.19 -0.94
C LYS A 91 1.43 11.08 -2.37
N VAL A 92 1.60 12.16 -3.11
CA VAL A 92 1.14 12.23 -4.49
C VAL A 92 2.23 11.70 -5.39
N ALA A 93 1.90 10.64 -6.14
CA ALA A 93 2.81 10.12 -7.15
C ALA A 93 2.70 10.94 -8.42
N ARG A 94 1.51 11.45 -8.73
CA ARG A 94 1.29 12.22 -9.93
C ARG A 94 0.09 13.11 -9.69
N GLY A 95 0.28 14.40 -9.85
CA GLY A 95 -0.74 15.36 -9.53
C GLY A 95 -1.12 16.24 -10.69
N ILE A 96 -2.12 17.08 -10.46
CA ILE A 96 -2.60 18.03 -11.46
C ILE A 96 -2.53 19.47 -10.93
N GLY A 97 -2.14 19.64 -9.67
CA GLY A 97 -1.97 20.95 -9.08
C GLY A 97 -3.27 21.62 -8.72
N SER A 98 -3.20 22.92 -8.55
CA SER A 98 -4.36 23.81 -8.25
C SER A 98 -5.11 23.39 -7.00
N GLY A 99 -4.41 22.81 -6.02
CA GLY A 99 -5.00 22.39 -4.77
C GLY A 99 -5.60 21.00 -4.80
N CYS A 100 -5.71 20.39 -5.98
CA CYS A 100 -6.30 19.04 -6.07
C CYS A 100 -5.43 18.00 -5.41
N ASP A 101 -4.11 18.15 -5.51
CA ASP A 101 -3.19 17.19 -4.92
C ASP A 101 -3.33 17.17 -3.40
N GLU A 102 -3.36 18.34 -2.80
CA GLU A 102 -3.50 18.46 -1.35
C GLU A 102 -4.86 17.94 -0.89
N GLU A 103 -5.89 18.22 -1.68
CA GLU A 103 -7.23 17.75 -1.31
C GLU A 103 -7.33 16.23 -1.37
N ALA A 104 -6.71 15.62 -2.37
CA ALA A 104 -6.68 14.17 -2.47
C ALA A 104 -5.99 13.55 -1.25
N MET A 105 -4.87 14.14 -0.83
CA MET A 105 -4.17 13.66 0.36
C MET A 105 -5.00 13.87 1.62
N ARG A 106 -5.67 15.03 1.72
CA ARG A 106 -6.46 15.33 2.90
C ARG A 106 -7.57 14.32 3.08
N VAL A 107 -8.28 14.00 2.01
CA VAL A 107 -9.42 13.09 2.13
C VAL A 107 -8.93 11.67 2.48
N LEU A 108 -7.76 11.29 2.02
CA LEU A 108 -7.21 9.98 2.39
C LEU A 108 -6.71 9.96 3.83
N ARG A 109 -6.14 11.06 4.31
CA ARG A 109 -5.72 11.12 5.72
C ARG A 109 -6.89 10.96 6.67
N ASN A 110 -8.06 11.43 6.27
CA ASN A 110 -9.25 11.38 7.11
C ASN A 110 -10.10 10.16 6.84
N SER A 111 -9.60 9.24 6.04
CA SER A 111 -10.34 8.04 5.67
C SER A 111 -10.54 7.12 6.88
N PRO A 112 -11.69 6.45 6.96
CA PRO A 112 -11.82 5.38 7.93
C PRO A 112 -10.84 4.26 7.62
N LYS A 113 -10.70 3.33 8.52
CA LYS A 113 -9.74 2.24 8.34
C LYS A 113 -10.14 1.37 7.17
N TRP A 114 -9.15 0.91 6.47
CA TRP A 114 -9.31 0.00 5.35
C TRP A 114 -9.16 -1.44 5.82
N LYS A 115 -9.56 -2.36 4.98
CA LYS A 115 -9.21 -3.76 5.17
C LYS A 115 -7.77 -3.93 4.70
N PRO A 116 -6.90 -4.50 5.53
CA PRO A 116 -5.51 -4.64 5.14
C PRO A 116 -5.34 -5.69 4.07
N GLY A 117 -4.22 -5.61 3.36
CA GLY A 117 -3.84 -6.67 2.44
C GLY A 117 -3.48 -7.94 3.18
N ILE A 118 -3.69 -9.06 2.53
CA ILE A 118 -3.44 -10.38 3.13
C ILE A 118 -2.43 -11.13 2.29
N GLN A 119 -1.43 -11.67 2.94
CA GLN A 119 -0.43 -12.51 2.32
C GLN A 119 -0.17 -13.70 3.24
N ASN A 120 -0.30 -14.91 2.71
CA ASN A 120 -0.13 -16.13 3.50
C ASN A 120 -1.03 -16.15 4.72
N GLY A 121 -2.28 -15.69 4.55
CA GLY A 121 -3.27 -15.70 5.62
C GLY A 121 -3.10 -14.64 6.67
N ARG A 122 -2.17 -13.70 6.50
CA ARG A 122 -1.88 -12.70 7.52
C ARG A 122 -1.99 -11.29 6.96
N PRO A 123 -2.44 -10.35 7.78
CA PRO A 123 -2.40 -8.94 7.36
C PRO A 123 -0.96 -8.49 7.19
N VAL A 124 -0.70 -7.77 6.12
CA VAL A 124 0.63 -7.23 5.84
C VAL A 124 0.51 -5.77 5.44
N ARG A 125 1.63 -5.07 5.48
CA ARG A 125 1.70 -3.69 5.03
C ARG A 125 1.78 -3.68 3.51
N VAL A 126 0.93 -2.89 2.86
CA VAL A 126 0.89 -2.87 1.39
C VAL A 126 0.94 -1.44 0.90
N GLN A 127 1.83 -1.18 -0.02
CA GLN A 127 1.83 0.10 -0.73
C GLN A 127 0.81 0.02 -1.84
N TYR A 128 -0.06 1.00 -1.89
CA TYR A 128 -1.18 1.01 -2.80
C TYR A 128 -1.27 2.36 -3.48
N THR A 129 -1.67 2.36 -4.74
CA THR A 129 -1.84 3.61 -5.50
C THR A 129 -3.29 3.75 -5.87
N MET A 130 -3.87 4.90 -5.55
CA MET A 130 -5.28 5.16 -5.82
C MET A 130 -5.42 6.37 -6.72
N PRO A 131 -6.07 6.21 -7.88
CA PRO A 131 -6.39 7.38 -8.71
C PRO A 131 -7.65 8.04 -8.17
N ILE A 132 -7.58 9.35 -7.97
CA ILE A 132 -8.72 10.14 -7.54
C ILE A 132 -9.04 11.14 -8.63
N SER A 133 -10.23 11.05 -9.18
CA SER A 133 -10.64 11.85 -10.32
C SER A 133 -11.26 13.16 -9.88
N PHE A 134 -10.80 14.24 -10.48
CA PHE A 134 -11.43 15.55 -10.33
C PHE A 134 -12.02 15.91 -11.69
N THR A 135 -13.33 15.91 -11.75
CA THR A 135 -14.04 16.25 -12.98
C THR A 135 -15.07 17.30 -12.71
N LEU A 136 -15.14 18.27 -13.58
CA LEU A 136 -16.15 19.32 -13.46
C LEU A 136 -17.38 18.90 -14.25
N GLN A 137 -18.54 18.99 -13.61
CA GLN A 137 -19.78 18.70 -14.31
C GLN A 137 -20.24 19.94 -15.03
N THR A 138 -20.64 19.77 -16.27
CA THR A 138 -21.28 20.86 -16.95
C THR A 138 -22.71 20.97 -16.45
N GLU A 139 -23.10 22.17 -16.26
CA GLU A 139 -24.41 22.34 -15.84
C GLU A 139 -25.32 22.21 -16.91
N ASP A 140 -26.03 22.08 -17.25
CA ASP A 140 -26.69 22.05 -18.33
C ASP A 140 -27.69 21.81 -18.25
N GLN A 141 -27.57 21.97 -18.15
CA GLN A 141 -28.17 21.67 -18.22
C GLN A 141 -28.89 21.95 -17.94
#